data_9ee3860b957e30fcd39766b955e9644b
#
_entry.id   9ee3860b957e30fcd39766b955e9644b
#
_cell.length_a   1.000
_cell.length_b   1.000
_cell.length_c   1.000
_cell.angle_alpha   90.00
_cell.angle_beta   90.00
_cell.angle_gamma   90.00
#
_symmetry.space_group_name_H-M   'P 1'
#
loop_
_entity.id
_entity.type
_entity.pdbx_description
1 polymer ?
#
loop_
_entity_poly.entity_id
_entity_poly.type
_entity_poly.pdbx_seq_one_letter_code
_entity_poly.pdbx_strand_id
1 'polypeptide(L)'
;MSAELRPGEEPGRVLVVDDETALAKVVANYLTREGFTVRLAHDGPSAVRSVREFEPALIVLDLMLPGFDGVEVCRRIRTFSDAYILMLSARGEESDKVTGLAAGADDYVVKPFGPRELVARVKALLRRPRASSLLPKVLPTPPGLDIDVLARTVHVDNHPVDLTPTEFALLSALASRPDAAWSRAEIIASVWGSSWFGDQHIVDVHVRALRRKLGDDATDPRFIRTVRGVGYSLRSS
;
A
#
# COMPACT_ATOMS: atom_id res chain seq x y z
N MET A 1 -5.49 24.00 9.53
CA MET A 1 -6.82 23.42 9.83
C MET A 1 -6.56 21.97 10.20
N SER A 2 -6.59 21.67 11.50
CA SER A 2 -6.46 20.30 12.03
C SER A 2 -7.71 19.52 11.60
N ALA A 3 -7.50 18.35 11.00
CA ALA A 3 -8.61 17.44 10.73
C ALA A 3 -9.12 16.93 12.08
N GLU A 4 -10.26 17.45 12.53
CA GLU A 4 -10.96 16.95 13.71
C GLU A 4 -11.37 15.50 13.43
N LEU A 5 -10.85 14.58 14.24
CA LEU A 5 -11.32 13.21 14.32
C LEU A 5 -12.82 13.22 14.61
N ARG A 6 -13.59 12.44 13.88
CA ARG A 6 -15.02 12.28 14.20
C ARG A 6 -15.16 11.72 15.61
N PRO A 7 -16.11 12.20 16.43
CA PRO A 7 -16.32 11.67 17.78
C PRO A 7 -16.62 10.16 17.72
N GLY A 8 -15.71 9.32 18.27
CA GLY A 8 -15.84 7.86 18.33
C GLY A 8 -14.87 7.07 17.46
N GLU A 9 -14.03 7.68 16.65
CA GLU A 9 -12.93 6.97 15.98
C GLU A 9 -11.72 6.92 16.91
N GLU A 10 -11.27 5.72 17.28
CA GLU A 10 -9.99 5.54 18.00
C GLU A 10 -8.86 6.10 17.12
N PRO A 11 -7.91 6.83 17.73
CA PRO A 11 -6.76 7.35 16.99
C PRO A 11 -6.02 6.19 16.32
N GLY A 12 -5.82 6.30 14.99
CA GLY A 12 -5.16 5.25 14.22
C GLY A 12 -3.79 4.92 14.83
N ARG A 13 -3.53 3.63 15.05
CA ARG A 13 -2.25 3.13 15.58
C ARG A 13 -1.21 3.08 14.49
N VAL A 14 -0.05 3.70 14.70
CA VAL A 14 1.09 3.73 13.77
C VAL A 14 2.34 3.20 14.46
N LEU A 15 2.99 2.21 13.85
CA LEU A 15 4.31 1.74 14.27
C LEU A 15 5.38 2.44 13.43
N VAL A 16 6.39 3.03 14.07
CA VAL A 16 7.57 3.60 13.40
C VAL A 16 8.76 2.72 13.71
N VAL A 17 9.42 2.23 12.66
CA VAL A 17 10.57 1.32 12.72
C VAL A 17 11.75 1.98 12.04
N ASP A 18 12.73 2.39 12.80
CA ASP A 18 13.96 3.03 12.33
C ASP A 18 15.04 2.87 13.41
N ASP A 19 16.24 2.42 13.04
CA ASP A 19 17.37 2.24 13.98
C ASP A 19 17.97 3.58 14.42
N GLU A 20 17.80 4.63 13.61
CA GLU A 20 18.14 5.99 13.98
C GLU A 20 17.10 6.55 14.96
N THR A 21 17.32 6.32 16.27
CA THR A 21 16.38 6.69 17.34
C THR A 21 16.00 8.17 17.35
N ALA A 22 16.87 9.06 16.90
CA ALA A 22 16.58 10.49 16.77
C ALA A 22 15.52 10.75 15.70
N LEU A 23 15.68 10.17 14.52
CA LEU A 23 14.72 10.28 13.41
C LEU A 23 13.38 9.63 13.77
N ALA A 24 13.41 8.42 14.34
CA ALA A 24 12.20 7.72 14.80
C ALA A 24 11.37 8.58 15.76
N LYS A 25 12.02 9.24 16.75
CA LYS A 25 11.35 10.16 17.69
C LYS A 25 10.77 11.40 17.01
N VAL A 26 11.49 11.97 16.04
CA VAL A 26 11.00 13.12 15.26
C VAL A 26 9.74 12.72 14.49
N VAL A 27 9.78 11.60 13.78
CA VAL A 27 8.63 11.07 13.03
C VAL A 27 7.45 10.80 13.98
N ALA A 28 7.69 10.14 15.11
CA ALA A 28 6.66 9.85 16.10
C ALA A 28 6.00 11.14 16.64
N ASN A 29 6.80 12.18 16.96
CA ASN A 29 6.29 13.45 17.44
C ASN A 29 5.35 14.13 16.42
N TYR A 30 5.71 14.09 15.12
CA TYR A 30 4.84 14.65 14.08
C TYR A 30 3.52 13.86 13.97
N LEU A 31 3.58 12.54 13.98
CA LEU A 31 2.39 11.69 13.87
C LEU A 31 1.49 11.84 15.12
N THR A 32 2.07 11.93 16.30
CA THR A 32 1.32 12.15 17.56
C THR A 32 0.60 13.50 17.56
N ARG A 33 1.23 14.56 17.06
CA ARG A 33 0.58 15.88 16.87
C ARG A 33 -0.59 15.87 15.92
N GLU A 34 -0.59 14.91 14.98
CA GLU A 34 -1.70 14.69 14.03
C GLU A 34 -2.78 13.73 14.58
N GLY A 35 -2.68 13.34 15.86
CA GLY A 35 -3.67 12.54 16.57
C GLY A 35 -3.47 11.03 16.47
N PHE A 36 -2.34 10.54 15.96
CA PHE A 36 -2.05 9.11 15.92
C PHE A 36 -1.49 8.60 17.25
N THR A 37 -1.83 7.36 17.61
CA THR A 37 -1.14 6.62 18.66
C THR A 37 0.09 5.95 18.08
N VAL A 38 1.29 6.31 18.54
CA VAL A 38 2.55 5.86 17.93
C VAL A 38 3.33 4.96 18.87
N ARG A 39 3.82 3.83 18.34
CA ARG A 39 4.82 2.96 18.97
C ARG A 39 6.11 3.00 18.15
N LEU A 40 7.26 2.85 18.82
CA LEU A 40 8.59 2.78 18.18
C LEU A 40 9.15 1.36 18.26
N ALA A 41 9.89 0.97 17.22
CA ALA A 41 10.79 -0.18 17.21
C ALA A 41 12.10 0.22 16.50
N HIS A 42 13.23 -0.40 16.86
CA HIS A 42 14.54 0.00 16.38
C HIS A 42 15.33 -1.11 15.69
N ASP A 43 14.70 -2.26 15.50
CA ASP A 43 15.25 -3.43 14.80
C ASP A 43 14.13 -4.29 14.22
N GLY A 44 14.48 -5.18 13.28
CA GLY A 44 13.52 -6.05 12.60
C GLY A 44 12.76 -7.00 13.54
N PRO A 45 13.42 -7.73 14.46
CA PRO A 45 12.75 -8.62 15.40
C PRO A 45 11.74 -7.89 16.31
N SER A 46 12.10 -6.71 16.82
CA SER A 46 11.19 -5.89 17.66
C SER A 46 10.02 -5.33 16.85
N ALA A 47 10.25 -4.98 15.57
CA ALA A 47 9.19 -4.55 14.65
C ALA A 47 8.14 -5.64 14.50
N VAL A 48 8.54 -6.88 14.15
CA VAL A 48 7.61 -8.01 13.94
C VAL A 48 6.80 -8.32 15.21
N ARG A 49 7.43 -8.29 16.41
CA ARG A 49 6.72 -8.45 17.70
C ARG A 49 5.73 -7.32 17.92
N SER A 50 6.18 -6.06 17.71
CA SER A 50 5.34 -4.89 17.92
C SER A 50 4.10 -4.88 17.01
N VAL A 51 4.18 -5.38 15.77
CA VAL A 51 3.01 -5.50 14.89
C VAL A 51 1.97 -6.46 15.49
N ARG A 52 2.40 -7.60 16.04
CA ARG A 52 1.48 -8.58 16.68
C ARG A 52 0.81 -8.05 17.92
N GLU A 53 1.56 -7.33 18.77
CA GLU A 53 1.07 -6.83 20.05
C GLU A 53 0.26 -5.53 19.94
N PHE A 54 0.68 -4.65 19.02
CA PHE A 54 0.11 -3.31 18.91
C PHE A 54 -0.96 -3.23 17.82
N GLU A 55 -0.97 -4.18 16.88
CA GLU A 55 -1.88 -4.23 15.71
C GLU A 55 -2.02 -2.87 15.03
N PRO A 56 -0.92 -2.29 14.52
CA PRO A 56 -0.97 -0.97 13.90
C PRO A 56 -1.80 -0.99 12.62
N ALA A 57 -2.48 0.11 12.33
CA ALA A 57 -3.14 0.30 11.03
C ALA A 57 -2.14 0.65 9.92
N LEU A 58 -0.98 1.22 10.31
CA LEU A 58 0.10 1.59 9.39
C LEU A 58 1.46 1.43 10.07
N ILE A 59 2.45 1.03 9.29
CA ILE A 59 3.85 0.87 9.69
C ILE A 59 4.70 1.79 8.81
N VAL A 60 5.45 2.70 9.41
CA VAL A 60 6.55 3.43 8.78
C VAL A 60 7.80 2.60 8.99
N LEU A 61 8.43 2.10 7.93
CA LEU A 61 9.48 1.09 8.00
C LEU A 61 10.73 1.53 7.25
N ASP A 62 11.84 1.67 7.97
CA ASP A 62 13.13 1.88 7.32
C ASP A 62 13.58 0.61 6.59
N LEU A 63 14.15 0.79 5.40
CA LEU A 63 14.79 -0.28 4.64
C LEU A 63 16.08 -0.74 5.29
N MET A 64 16.86 0.19 5.83
CA MET A 64 18.19 -0.09 6.36
C MET A 64 18.11 -0.35 7.88
N LEU A 65 17.73 -1.57 8.25
CA LEU A 65 17.67 -1.99 9.66
C LEU A 65 18.80 -2.99 9.99
N PRO A 66 19.33 -2.94 11.20
CA PRO A 66 20.30 -3.95 11.64
C PRO A 66 19.63 -5.32 11.81
N GLY A 67 20.32 -6.37 11.39
CA GLY A 67 19.87 -7.76 11.48
C GLY A 67 19.01 -8.20 10.32
N PHE A 68 17.70 -7.94 10.35
CA PHE A 68 16.83 -8.12 9.19
C PHE A 68 16.71 -6.79 8.46
N ASP A 69 16.91 -6.77 7.14
CA ASP A 69 16.60 -5.60 6.35
C ASP A 69 15.07 -5.34 6.34
N GLY A 70 14.67 -4.09 6.03
CA GLY A 70 13.26 -3.71 6.02
C GLY A 70 12.43 -4.51 5.01
N VAL A 71 13.04 -5.04 3.96
CA VAL A 71 12.39 -5.91 2.96
C VAL A 71 11.98 -7.23 3.58
N GLU A 72 12.86 -7.84 4.36
CA GLU A 72 12.58 -9.09 5.07
C GLU A 72 11.53 -8.87 6.17
N VAL A 73 11.62 -7.75 6.90
CA VAL A 73 10.59 -7.35 7.88
C VAL A 73 9.22 -7.22 7.20
N CYS A 74 9.16 -6.55 6.05
CA CYS A 74 7.92 -6.41 5.26
C CYS A 74 7.34 -7.76 4.88
N ARG A 75 8.14 -8.67 4.31
CA ARG A 75 7.70 -10.02 3.94
C ARG A 75 7.13 -10.79 5.14
N ARG A 76 7.81 -10.76 6.28
CA ARG A 76 7.34 -11.43 7.51
C ARG A 76 6.03 -10.85 8.01
N ILE A 77 5.89 -9.54 8.01
CA ILE A 77 4.65 -8.89 8.44
C ILE A 77 3.49 -9.29 7.52
N ARG A 78 3.70 -9.36 6.21
CA ARG A 78 2.67 -9.73 5.23
C ARG A 78 2.14 -11.16 5.40
N THR A 79 2.82 -12.04 6.11
CA THR A 79 2.30 -13.39 6.40
C THR A 79 1.18 -13.41 7.44
N PHE A 80 0.94 -12.29 8.17
CA PHE A 80 -0.05 -12.26 9.26
C PHE A 80 -0.74 -10.89 9.46
N SER A 81 -0.41 -9.87 8.68
CA SER A 81 -0.97 -8.52 8.86
C SER A 81 -1.18 -7.79 7.54
N ASP A 82 -2.36 -7.16 7.43
CA ASP A 82 -2.77 -6.27 6.35
C ASP A 82 -2.53 -4.79 6.67
N ALA A 83 -1.75 -4.47 7.70
CA ALA A 83 -1.37 -3.10 8.00
C ALA A 83 -0.72 -2.44 6.78
N TYR A 84 -1.03 -1.17 6.51
CA TYR A 84 -0.32 -0.44 5.46
C TYR A 84 1.16 -0.30 5.81
N ILE A 85 2.05 -0.45 4.82
CA ILE A 85 3.50 -0.29 5.00
C ILE A 85 3.99 0.85 4.12
N LEU A 86 4.46 1.93 4.76
CA LEU A 86 5.15 3.05 4.14
C LEU A 86 6.65 2.86 4.37
N MET A 87 7.40 2.57 3.29
CA MET A 87 8.85 2.38 3.41
C MET A 87 9.61 3.71 3.37
N LEU A 88 10.66 3.81 4.20
CA LEU A 88 11.65 4.87 4.12
C LEU A 88 12.86 4.33 3.34
N SER A 89 13.25 4.99 2.24
CA SER A 89 14.38 4.58 1.41
C SER A 89 15.46 5.65 1.37
N ALA A 90 16.72 5.26 1.21
CA ALA A 90 17.81 6.20 0.98
C ALA A 90 17.70 6.83 -0.43
N ARG A 91 18.31 8.01 -0.61
CA ARG A 91 18.34 8.72 -1.88
C ARG A 91 19.32 8.00 -2.84
N GLY A 92 18.83 7.60 -4.02
CA GLY A 92 19.69 7.14 -5.12
C GLY A 92 19.48 5.71 -5.61
N GLU A 93 18.76 4.87 -4.88
CA GLU A 93 18.56 3.47 -5.29
C GLU A 93 17.11 3.22 -5.73
N GLU A 94 16.87 3.38 -7.05
CA GLU A 94 15.58 3.03 -7.66
C GLU A 94 15.28 1.53 -7.49
N SER A 95 16.34 0.70 -7.42
CA SER A 95 16.27 -0.73 -7.09
C SER A 95 15.60 -1.00 -5.75
N ASP A 96 15.90 -0.20 -4.71
CA ASP A 96 15.36 -0.39 -3.36
C ASP A 96 13.87 -0.09 -3.29
N LYS A 97 13.42 0.94 -3.99
CA LYS A 97 11.99 1.29 -4.09
C LYS A 97 11.22 0.14 -4.75
N VAL A 98 11.73 -0.36 -5.88
CA VAL A 98 11.13 -1.48 -6.60
C VAL A 98 11.13 -2.73 -5.74
N THR A 99 12.22 -3.02 -5.04
CA THR A 99 12.35 -4.20 -4.17
C THR A 99 11.39 -4.12 -2.98
N GLY A 100 11.30 -2.97 -2.32
CA GLY A 100 10.37 -2.74 -1.20
C GLY A 100 8.91 -2.89 -1.59
N LEU A 101 8.49 -2.24 -2.69
CA LEU A 101 7.14 -2.37 -3.21
C LEU A 101 6.83 -3.81 -3.66
N ALA A 102 7.80 -4.50 -4.30
CA ALA A 102 7.66 -5.90 -4.70
C ALA A 102 7.57 -6.86 -3.51
N ALA A 103 8.12 -6.47 -2.34
CA ALA A 103 7.99 -7.22 -1.08
C ALA A 103 6.65 -7.02 -0.40
N GLY A 104 5.83 -6.08 -0.87
CA GLY A 104 4.49 -5.83 -0.35
C GLY A 104 4.30 -4.49 0.36
N ALA A 105 5.23 -3.53 0.22
CA ALA A 105 4.98 -2.16 0.69
C ALA A 105 3.88 -1.49 -0.13
N ASP A 106 3.18 -0.54 0.48
CA ASP A 106 2.05 0.18 -0.12
C ASP A 106 2.45 1.52 -0.73
N ASP A 107 3.49 2.15 -0.19
CA ASP A 107 4.08 3.40 -0.67
C ASP A 107 5.52 3.54 -0.13
N TYR A 108 6.26 4.53 -0.61
CA TYR A 108 7.61 4.82 -0.13
C TYR A 108 7.84 6.33 0.01
N VAL A 109 8.82 6.69 0.85
CA VAL A 109 9.35 8.07 1.01
C VAL A 109 10.86 8.02 0.95
N VAL A 110 11.46 8.95 0.23
CA VAL A 110 12.93 9.03 0.07
C VAL A 110 13.52 9.95 1.12
N LYS A 111 14.52 9.46 1.88
CA LYS A 111 15.32 10.28 2.80
C LYS A 111 16.29 11.20 2.03
N PRO A 112 16.45 12.50 2.40
CA PRO A 112 15.75 13.19 3.46
C PRO A 112 14.35 13.64 3.02
N PHE A 113 13.36 13.47 3.88
CA PHE A 113 11.98 13.84 3.64
C PHE A 113 11.51 14.96 4.58
N GLY A 114 10.54 15.74 4.10
CA GLY A 114 9.86 16.71 4.95
C GLY A 114 8.79 16.06 5.83
N PRO A 115 8.64 16.50 7.09
CA PRO A 115 7.59 15.97 7.98
C PRO A 115 6.18 16.04 7.38
N ARG A 116 5.89 17.12 6.65
CA ARG A 116 4.59 17.30 5.98
C ARG A 116 4.34 16.25 4.90
N GLU A 117 5.38 15.85 4.18
CA GLU A 117 5.29 14.80 3.15
C GLU A 117 4.94 13.46 3.79
N LEU A 118 5.68 13.05 4.81
CA LEU A 118 5.45 11.79 5.50
C LEU A 118 4.02 11.73 6.09
N VAL A 119 3.60 12.78 6.80
CA VAL A 119 2.25 12.86 7.37
C VAL A 119 1.17 12.80 6.27
N ALA A 120 1.37 13.48 5.14
CA ALA A 120 0.41 13.46 4.05
C ALA A 120 0.24 12.05 3.47
N ARG A 121 1.35 11.30 3.31
CA ARG A 121 1.33 9.91 2.83
C ARG A 121 0.68 8.96 3.83
N VAL A 122 1.01 9.07 5.13
CA VAL A 122 0.37 8.30 6.19
C VAL A 122 -1.15 8.52 6.18
N LYS A 123 -1.59 9.78 6.11
CA LYS A 123 -3.02 10.11 6.02
C LYS A 123 -3.66 9.61 4.72
N ALA A 124 -2.96 9.65 3.60
CA ALA A 124 -3.46 9.15 2.33
C ALA A 124 -3.70 7.63 2.39
N LEU A 125 -2.75 6.86 2.94
CA LEU A 125 -2.88 5.43 3.11
C LEU A 125 -4.04 5.07 4.06
N LEU A 126 -4.18 5.75 5.19
CA LEU A 126 -5.22 5.47 6.19
C LEU A 126 -6.62 5.96 5.80
N ARG A 127 -6.74 6.95 4.90
CA ARG A 127 -8.05 7.40 4.38
C ARG A 127 -8.69 6.43 3.41
N ARG A 128 -7.96 5.44 2.91
CA ARG A 128 -8.53 4.47 1.97
C ARG A 128 -9.72 3.78 2.63
N PRO A 129 -10.91 3.84 2.03
CA PRO A 129 -12.05 3.10 2.56
C PRO A 129 -11.68 1.62 2.58
N ARG A 130 -11.73 1.00 3.75
CA ARG A 130 -11.56 -0.45 3.88
C ARG A 130 -12.64 -1.24 3.14
N ALA A 131 -13.73 -0.58 2.78
CA ALA A 131 -14.71 -0.98 1.78
C ALA A 131 -15.42 0.30 1.29
N SER A 132 -15.38 0.59 -0.02
CA SER A 132 -16.26 1.63 -0.56
C SER A 132 -17.68 1.10 -0.55
N SER A 133 -18.53 1.65 0.33
CA SER A 133 -19.96 1.33 0.38
C SER A 133 -20.73 1.69 -0.92
N LEU A 134 -20.03 2.25 -1.89
CA LEU A 134 -20.57 2.65 -3.20
C LEU A 134 -20.22 1.67 -4.33
N LEU A 135 -19.32 0.71 -4.11
CA LEU A 135 -19.02 -0.31 -5.12
C LEU A 135 -20.05 -1.44 -5.04
N PRO A 136 -20.48 -2.00 -6.19
CA PRO A 136 -21.32 -3.18 -6.21
C PRO A 136 -20.60 -4.33 -5.48
N LYS A 137 -21.38 -5.20 -4.81
CA LYS A 137 -20.84 -6.35 -4.07
C LYS A 137 -20.00 -7.27 -4.95
N VAL A 138 -20.38 -7.40 -6.22
CA VAL A 138 -19.68 -8.16 -7.25
C VAL A 138 -19.32 -7.21 -8.37
N LEU A 139 -18.04 -7.11 -8.68
CA LEU A 139 -17.55 -6.32 -9.80
C LEU A 139 -17.59 -7.17 -11.08
N PRO A 140 -17.84 -6.55 -12.26
CA PRO A 140 -17.71 -7.24 -13.52
C PRO A 140 -16.23 -7.60 -13.77
N THR A 141 -15.95 -8.88 -13.88
CA THR A 141 -14.60 -9.43 -14.03
C THR A 141 -14.53 -10.39 -15.21
N PRO A 142 -13.37 -10.56 -15.86
CA PRO A 142 -13.18 -11.56 -16.88
C PRO A 142 -13.32 -12.99 -16.34
N PRO A 143 -13.62 -13.97 -17.20
CA PRO A 143 -13.74 -15.36 -16.78
C PRO A 143 -12.52 -15.84 -16.01
N GLY A 144 -12.79 -16.49 -14.85
CA GLY A 144 -11.77 -17.03 -13.95
C GLY A 144 -11.17 -16.01 -12.98
N LEU A 145 -11.65 -14.77 -12.92
CA LEU A 145 -11.29 -13.82 -11.88
C LEU A 145 -12.54 -13.43 -11.09
N ASP A 146 -12.55 -13.68 -9.80
CA ASP A 146 -13.63 -13.30 -8.89
C ASP A 146 -13.12 -12.31 -7.83
N ILE A 147 -13.86 -11.20 -7.64
CA ILE A 147 -13.51 -10.14 -6.67
C ILE A 147 -14.73 -9.90 -5.77
N ASP A 148 -14.63 -10.26 -4.50
CA ASP A 148 -15.58 -9.85 -3.47
C ASP A 148 -15.06 -8.60 -2.75
N VAL A 149 -15.69 -7.46 -3.04
CA VAL A 149 -15.26 -6.18 -2.49
C VAL A 149 -15.55 -6.08 -0.99
N LEU A 150 -16.62 -6.71 -0.51
CA LEU A 150 -17.02 -6.65 0.91
C LEU A 150 -16.14 -7.56 1.76
N ALA A 151 -15.93 -8.79 1.30
CA ALA A 151 -15.04 -9.75 1.96
C ALA A 151 -13.56 -9.42 1.73
N ARG A 152 -13.23 -8.57 0.75
CA ARG A 152 -11.88 -8.26 0.29
C ARG A 152 -11.10 -9.51 -0.14
N THR A 153 -11.78 -10.44 -0.77
CA THR A 153 -11.17 -11.67 -1.30
C THR A 153 -11.10 -11.66 -2.80
N VAL A 154 -10.06 -12.29 -3.34
CA VAL A 154 -9.84 -12.47 -4.76
C VAL A 154 -9.57 -13.94 -5.04
N HIS A 155 -10.18 -14.48 -6.08
CA HIS A 155 -9.91 -15.83 -6.57
C HIS A 155 -9.58 -15.80 -8.05
N VAL A 156 -8.63 -16.63 -8.44
CA VAL A 156 -8.30 -16.93 -9.84
C VAL A 156 -8.53 -18.41 -10.05
N ASP A 157 -9.43 -18.76 -10.99
CA ASP A 157 -9.83 -20.14 -11.28
C ASP A 157 -10.21 -20.92 -9.99
N ASN A 158 -11.00 -20.29 -9.11
CA ASN A 158 -11.43 -20.76 -7.79
C ASN A 158 -10.31 -20.93 -6.74
N HIS A 159 -9.08 -20.47 -7.02
CA HIS A 159 -7.99 -20.50 -6.05
C HIS A 159 -7.85 -19.12 -5.40
N PRO A 160 -7.76 -19.03 -4.06
CA PRO A 160 -7.58 -17.74 -3.39
C PRO A 160 -6.23 -17.11 -3.73
N VAL A 161 -6.24 -15.79 -3.88
CA VAL A 161 -5.03 -15.00 -4.15
C VAL A 161 -4.88 -13.93 -3.08
N ASP A 162 -3.77 -13.97 -2.34
CA ASP A 162 -3.48 -13.00 -1.28
C ASP A 162 -2.91 -11.71 -1.87
N LEU A 163 -3.71 -10.65 -1.81
CA LEU A 163 -3.32 -9.31 -2.25
C LEU A 163 -3.03 -8.41 -1.06
N THR A 164 -2.03 -7.52 -1.21
CA THR A 164 -1.86 -6.42 -0.26
C THR A 164 -3.03 -5.44 -0.36
N PRO A 165 -3.24 -4.58 0.66
CA PRO A 165 -4.30 -3.56 0.61
C PRO A 165 -4.24 -2.69 -0.64
N THR A 166 -3.04 -2.32 -1.11
CA THR A 166 -2.86 -1.50 -2.31
C THR A 166 -3.13 -2.28 -3.59
N GLU A 167 -2.67 -3.52 -3.69
CA GLU A 167 -2.96 -4.38 -4.85
C GLU A 167 -4.46 -4.64 -4.99
N PHE A 168 -5.15 -4.90 -3.87
CA PHE A 168 -6.60 -5.07 -3.86
C PHE A 168 -7.34 -3.79 -4.29
N ALA A 169 -6.91 -2.62 -3.77
CA ALA A 169 -7.50 -1.34 -4.15
C ALA A 169 -7.29 -1.04 -5.64
N LEU A 170 -6.09 -1.35 -6.18
CA LEU A 170 -5.77 -1.17 -7.58
C LEU A 170 -6.62 -2.08 -8.47
N LEU A 171 -6.72 -3.36 -8.14
CA LEU A 171 -7.54 -4.31 -8.88
C LEU A 171 -9.02 -3.90 -8.86
N SER A 172 -9.54 -3.50 -7.69
CA SER A 172 -10.92 -3.02 -7.53
C SER A 172 -11.19 -1.74 -8.32
N ALA A 173 -10.22 -0.82 -8.38
CA ALA A 173 -10.32 0.38 -9.19
C ALA A 173 -10.43 0.03 -10.69
N LEU A 174 -9.55 -0.83 -11.19
CA LEU A 174 -9.61 -1.27 -12.59
C LEU A 174 -10.92 -2.00 -12.91
N ALA A 175 -11.41 -2.85 -12.01
CA ALA A 175 -12.65 -3.59 -12.16
C ALA A 175 -13.91 -2.73 -12.06
N SER A 176 -13.83 -1.53 -11.51
CA SER A 176 -14.98 -0.61 -11.46
C SER A 176 -15.38 -0.05 -12.82
N ARG A 177 -14.48 -0.03 -13.80
CA ARG A 177 -14.71 0.36 -15.20
C ARG A 177 -13.95 -0.60 -16.13
N PRO A 178 -14.43 -1.84 -16.32
CA PRO A 178 -13.75 -2.80 -17.18
C PRO A 178 -13.68 -2.28 -18.62
N ASP A 179 -12.66 -2.70 -19.36
CA ASP A 179 -12.27 -2.26 -20.70
C ASP A 179 -11.92 -0.78 -20.85
N ALA A 180 -12.27 0.06 -19.87
CA ALA A 180 -11.85 1.46 -19.89
C ALA A 180 -10.35 1.57 -19.62
N ALA A 181 -9.66 2.41 -20.39
CA ALA A 181 -8.28 2.76 -20.12
C ALA A 181 -8.21 3.73 -18.93
N TRP A 182 -7.54 3.30 -17.87
CA TRP A 182 -7.20 4.14 -16.74
C TRP A 182 -5.81 4.74 -16.93
N SER A 183 -5.70 6.05 -16.91
CA SER A 183 -4.38 6.70 -16.84
C SER A 183 -3.72 6.43 -15.47
N ARG A 184 -2.39 6.52 -15.43
CA ARG A 184 -1.66 6.41 -14.15
C ARG A 184 -2.12 7.44 -13.12
N ALA A 185 -2.43 8.65 -13.57
CA ALA A 185 -2.96 9.71 -12.71
C ALA A 185 -4.34 9.37 -12.12
N GLU A 186 -5.25 8.80 -12.91
CA GLU A 186 -6.56 8.34 -12.42
C GLU A 186 -6.42 7.20 -11.41
N ILE A 187 -5.52 6.22 -11.69
CA ILE A 187 -5.21 5.13 -10.76
C ILE A 187 -4.67 5.70 -9.45
N ILE A 188 -3.73 6.62 -9.50
CA ILE A 188 -3.16 7.28 -8.31
C ILE A 188 -4.26 7.99 -7.52
N ALA A 189 -5.08 8.80 -8.18
CA ALA A 189 -6.16 9.52 -7.52
C ALA A 189 -7.17 8.57 -6.85
N SER A 190 -7.46 7.43 -7.47
CA SER A 190 -8.36 6.42 -6.93
C SER A 190 -7.76 5.63 -5.78
N VAL A 191 -6.48 5.22 -5.90
CA VAL A 191 -5.82 4.30 -4.95
C VAL A 191 -5.11 5.05 -3.83
N TRP A 192 -4.40 6.14 -4.08
CA TRP A 192 -3.65 6.92 -3.08
C TRP A 192 -4.32 8.26 -2.73
N GLY A 193 -5.34 8.66 -3.51
CA GLY A 193 -6.06 9.91 -3.32
C GLY A 193 -5.48 11.07 -4.16
N SER A 194 -6.33 12.07 -4.43
CA SER A 194 -5.99 13.22 -5.30
C SER A 194 -4.90 14.14 -4.73
N SER A 195 -4.63 14.07 -3.43
CA SER A 195 -3.56 14.85 -2.78
C SER A 195 -2.21 14.12 -2.73
N TRP A 196 -2.13 12.90 -3.27
CA TRP A 196 -0.87 12.17 -3.35
C TRP A 196 0.04 12.81 -4.41
N PHE A 197 1.30 12.97 -4.09
CA PHE A 197 2.34 13.46 -4.98
C PHE A 197 3.55 12.54 -4.89
N GLY A 198 4.05 12.15 -6.03
CA GLY A 198 5.19 11.22 -6.13
C GLY A 198 5.37 10.78 -7.58
N ASP A 199 6.24 9.81 -7.77
CA ASP A 199 6.51 9.25 -9.09
C ASP A 199 5.39 8.29 -9.51
N GLN A 200 4.77 8.56 -10.65
CA GLN A 200 3.71 7.71 -11.22
C GLN A 200 4.16 6.28 -11.52
N HIS A 201 5.47 6.03 -11.55
CA HIS A 201 6.04 4.70 -11.72
C HIS A 201 5.63 3.71 -10.61
N ILE A 202 5.18 4.22 -9.45
CA ILE A 202 4.61 3.37 -8.38
C ILE A 202 3.47 2.49 -8.90
N VAL A 203 2.66 2.99 -9.84
CA VAL A 203 1.56 2.23 -10.46
C VAL A 203 2.12 1.01 -11.21
N ASP A 204 3.19 1.20 -11.99
CA ASP A 204 3.79 0.14 -12.80
C ASP A 204 4.34 -0.98 -11.92
N VAL A 205 4.95 -0.62 -10.78
CA VAL A 205 5.48 -1.61 -9.83
C VAL A 205 4.36 -2.42 -9.19
N HIS A 206 3.28 -1.76 -8.73
CA HIS A 206 2.13 -2.48 -8.16
C HIS A 206 1.38 -3.31 -9.20
N VAL A 207 1.23 -2.84 -10.44
CA VAL A 207 0.63 -3.64 -11.52
C VAL A 207 1.49 -4.88 -11.81
N ARG A 208 2.82 -4.75 -11.82
CA ARG A 208 3.73 -5.89 -12.01
C ARG A 208 3.60 -6.91 -10.88
N ALA A 209 3.53 -6.45 -9.62
CA ALA A 209 3.34 -7.32 -8.47
C ALA A 209 1.98 -8.03 -8.51
N LEU A 210 0.92 -7.29 -8.85
CA LEU A 210 -0.44 -7.80 -8.99
C LEU A 210 -0.53 -8.86 -10.11
N ARG A 211 0.01 -8.59 -11.29
CA ARG A 211 0.07 -9.58 -12.39
C ARG A 211 0.73 -10.88 -11.95
N ARG A 212 1.87 -10.80 -11.29
CA ARG A 212 2.58 -11.99 -10.79
C ARG A 212 1.69 -12.84 -9.86
N LYS A 213 0.92 -12.21 -8.97
CA LYS A 213 0.02 -12.90 -8.05
C LYS A 213 -1.21 -13.49 -8.76
N LEU A 214 -1.73 -12.80 -9.76
CA LEU A 214 -2.85 -13.29 -10.57
C LEU A 214 -2.44 -14.34 -11.61
N GLY A 215 -1.13 -14.61 -11.79
CA GLY A 215 -0.65 -15.47 -12.89
C GLY A 215 -0.87 -14.86 -14.27
N ASP A 216 -0.88 -13.52 -14.38
CA ASP A 216 -1.19 -12.78 -15.60
C ASP A 216 0.09 -12.37 -16.35
N ASP A 217 0.20 -12.67 -17.63
CA ASP A 217 1.36 -12.34 -18.46
C ASP A 217 1.19 -10.95 -19.09
N ALA A 218 2.23 -10.11 -19.02
CA ALA A 218 2.21 -8.78 -19.60
C ALA A 218 2.21 -8.79 -21.14
N THR A 219 2.70 -9.86 -21.76
CA THR A 219 2.80 -10.02 -23.22
C THR A 219 1.53 -10.61 -23.84
N ASP A 220 0.85 -11.48 -23.09
CA ASP A 220 -0.46 -12.06 -23.44
C ASP A 220 -1.41 -11.97 -22.22
N PRO A 221 -1.92 -10.77 -21.90
CA PRO A 221 -2.65 -10.53 -20.67
C PRO A 221 -4.04 -11.15 -20.70
N ARG A 222 -4.29 -12.03 -19.72
CA ARG A 222 -5.62 -12.60 -19.47
C ARG A 222 -6.53 -11.59 -18.77
N PHE A 223 -5.99 -10.81 -17.84
CA PHE A 223 -6.75 -9.91 -16.98
C PHE A 223 -6.41 -8.45 -17.18
N ILE A 224 -5.14 -8.05 -16.98
CA ILE A 224 -4.73 -6.66 -16.99
C ILE A 224 -3.98 -6.31 -18.26
N ARG A 225 -4.61 -5.52 -19.12
CA ARG A 225 -4.01 -5.04 -20.37
C ARG A 225 -3.23 -3.74 -20.16
N THR A 226 -2.05 -3.64 -20.75
CA THR A 226 -1.31 -2.36 -20.82
C THR A 226 -1.84 -1.56 -22.00
N VAL A 227 -2.31 -0.33 -21.74
CA VAL A 227 -2.71 0.63 -22.78
C VAL A 227 -1.53 1.59 -22.99
N ARG A 228 -0.78 1.36 -24.08
CA ARG A 228 0.45 2.11 -24.38
C ARG A 228 0.20 3.61 -24.41
N GLY A 229 1.08 4.38 -23.76
CA GLY A 229 0.97 5.83 -23.66
C GLY A 229 -0.10 6.35 -22.68
N VAL A 230 -0.94 5.48 -22.11
CA VAL A 230 -2.03 5.84 -21.17
C VAL A 230 -1.79 5.22 -19.80
N GLY A 231 -1.90 3.90 -19.70
CA GLY A 231 -1.84 3.19 -18.43
C GLY A 231 -2.35 1.76 -18.52
N TYR A 232 -3.43 1.43 -17.82
CA TYR A 232 -3.90 0.04 -17.69
C TYR A 232 -5.42 -0.07 -17.80
N SER A 233 -5.89 -1.27 -18.13
CA SER A 233 -7.31 -1.60 -18.20
C SER A 233 -7.51 -3.03 -17.73
N LEU A 234 -8.59 -3.33 -17.00
CA LEU A 234 -9.03 -4.70 -16.76
C LEU A 234 -9.92 -5.12 -17.93
N ARG A 235 -9.74 -6.33 -18.44
CA ARG A 235 -10.61 -6.91 -19.46
C ARG A 235 -11.96 -7.30 -18.85
N SER A 236 -13.04 -7.27 -19.64
CA SER A 236 -14.37 -7.76 -19.21
C SER A 236 -14.65 -9.19 -19.70
N SER A 237 -13.93 -9.62 -20.71
CA SER A 237 -14.07 -10.96 -21.35
C SER A 237 -12.80 -11.32 -22.13
#